data_2ecac4cce1065a50893487c19a2379a5
#
_entry.id   2ecac4cce1065a50893487c19a2379a5
#
_cell.length_a   1.000
_cell.length_b   1.000
_cell.length_c   1.000
_cell.angle_alpha   90.00
_cell.angle_beta   90.00
_cell.angle_gamma   90.00
#
_symmetry.space_group_name_H-M   'P 1'
#
loop_
_entity.id
_entity.type
_entity.pdbx_description
1 polymer ?
#
loop_
_entity_poly.entity_id
_entity_poly.type
_entity_poly.pdbx_seq_one_letter_code
_entity_poly.pdbx_strand_id
1 'polypeptide(L)'
;NPSADQNQALRFAAEGGHIEIVIALLKDKRTDPNAYQSEALRSAAEYGHVKVVIELLKDKRTNPCSFDNSAIRWAAQYGRTEVVKVLLADKRVDPSANKNEAILLAAENGHLEVIKVLLRDKRVDPNEALLKAKECNRPQIVEFLLLDTRITQKTKNN
;
A
#
# COMPACT_ATOMS: atom_id res chain seq x y z
N ASN A 1 -9.00 -24.95 -15.72
CA ASN A 1 -8.80 -25.23 -14.29
C ASN A 1 -9.74 -24.31 -13.47
N PRO A 2 -10.79 -24.85 -12.83
CA PRO A 2 -11.79 -24.02 -12.12
C PRO A 2 -11.18 -23.08 -11.07
N SER A 3 -10.11 -23.49 -10.40
CA SER A 3 -9.42 -22.64 -9.42
C SER A 3 -8.70 -21.47 -10.08
N ALA A 4 -8.06 -21.66 -11.23
CA ALA A 4 -7.40 -20.58 -11.95
C ALA A 4 -8.42 -19.53 -12.43
N ASP A 5 -9.57 -20.00 -12.95
CA ASP A 5 -10.62 -19.10 -13.42
C ASP A 5 -11.23 -18.27 -12.27
N GLN A 6 -11.41 -18.90 -11.09
CA GLN A 6 -11.90 -18.19 -9.90
C GLN A 6 -10.90 -17.18 -9.34
N ASN A 7 -9.60 -17.50 -9.34
CA ASN A 7 -8.56 -16.58 -8.92
C ASN A 7 -8.47 -15.37 -9.85
N GLN A 8 -8.64 -15.59 -11.16
CA GLN A 8 -8.72 -14.51 -12.13
C GLN A 8 -10.00 -13.66 -11.92
N ALA A 9 -11.14 -14.31 -11.65
CA ALA A 9 -12.39 -13.62 -11.33
C ALA A 9 -12.26 -12.77 -10.05
N LEU A 10 -11.59 -13.29 -9.01
CA LEU A 10 -11.32 -12.54 -7.79
C LEU A 10 -10.47 -11.30 -8.07
N ARG A 11 -9.42 -11.44 -8.88
CA ARG A 11 -8.58 -10.31 -9.29
C ARG A 11 -9.38 -9.22 -9.99
N PHE A 12 -10.16 -9.57 -11.02
CA PHE A 12 -10.97 -8.60 -11.76
C PHE A 12 -12.07 -7.97 -10.89
N ALA A 13 -12.69 -8.76 -10.01
CA ALA A 13 -13.67 -8.21 -9.07
C ALA A 13 -13.03 -7.24 -8.07
N ALA A 14 -11.80 -7.52 -7.63
CA ALA A 14 -11.05 -6.65 -6.73
C ALA A 14 -10.57 -5.36 -7.43
N GLU A 15 -10.10 -5.47 -8.68
CA GLU A 15 -9.72 -4.34 -9.53
C GLU A 15 -10.89 -3.41 -9.82
N GLY A 16 -12.07 -3.98 -10.10
CA GLY A 16 -13.30 -3.21 -10.36
C GLY A 16 -14.03 -2.72 -9.09
N GLY A 17 -13.57 -3.09 -7.89
CA GLY A 17 -14.22 -2.71 -6.63
C GLY A 17 -15.56 -3.41 -6.36
N HIS A 18 -15.84 -4.54 -7.02
CA HIS A 18 -17.10 -5.27 -6.94
C HIS A 18 -17.18 -6.10 -5.66
N ILE A 19 -17.50 -5.45 -4.55
CA ILE A 19 -17.45 -6.03 -3.20
C ILE A 19 -18.31 -7.29 -3.04
N GLU A 20 -19.52 -7.32 -3.60
CA GLU A 20 -20.45 -8.44 -3.51
C GLU A 20 -19.87 -9.68 -4.21
N ILE A 21 -19.21 -9.49 -5.36
CA ILE A 21 -18.55 -10.55 -6.12
C ILE A 21 -17.35 -11.07 -5.34
N VAL A 22 -16.53 -10.17 -4.78
CA VAL A 22 -15.38 -10.54 -3.93
C VAL A 22 -15.83 -11.40 -2.75
N ILE A 23 -16.87 -10.98 -2.02
CA ILE A 23 -17.42 -11.74 -0.89
C ILE A 23 -17.92 -13.14 -1.34
N ALA A 24 -18.61 -13.22 -2.49
CA ALA A 24 -19.10 -14.49 -3.01
C ALA A 24 -17.94 -15.44 -3.38
N LEU A 25 -16.91 -14.91 -4.04
CA LEU A 25 -15.74 -15.71 -4.44
C LEU A 25 -14.91 -16.18 -3.23
N LEU A 26 -14.74 -15.35 -2.20
CA LEU A 26 -14.00 -15.73 -0.99
C LEU A 26 -14.69 -16.84 -0.18
N LYS A 27 -16.01 -17.01 -0.30
CA LYS A 27 -16.74 -18.13 0.31
C LYS A 27 -16.43 -19.47 -0.35
N ASP A 28 -16.00 -19.47 -1.60
CA ASP A 28 -15.60 -20.69 -2.30
C ASP A 28 -14.18 -21.08 -1.89
N LYS A 29 -14.02 -22.28 -1.32
CA LYS A 29 -12.70 -22.79 -0.88
C LYS A 29 -11.70 -23.02 -2.03
N ARG A 30 -12.18 -23.08 -3.27
CA ARG A 30 -11.33 -23.22 -4.47
C ARG A 30 -10.68 -21.90 -4.85
N THR A 31 -11.21 -20.77 -4.38
CA THR A 31 -10.61 -19.45 -4.57
C THR A 31 -9.42 -19.30 -3.62
N ASP A 32 -8.26 -19.01 -4.18
CA ASP A 32 -7.05 -18.68 -3.41
C ASP A 32 -6.81 -17.16 -3.47
N PRO A 33 -7.04 -16.43 -2.37
CA PRO A 33 -6.82 -14.98 -2.34
C PRO A 33 -5.33 -14.59 -2.46
N ASN A 34 -4.41 -15.56 -2.30
CA ASN A 34 -2.97 -15.35 -2.50
C ASN A 34 -2.51 -15.65 -3.92
N ALA A 35 -3.39 -16.11 -4.80
CA ALA A 35 -3.02 -16.38 -6.18
C ALA A 35 -2.27 -15.17 -6.78
N TYR A 36 -1.24 -15.48 -7.56
CA TYR A 36 -0.39 -14.46 -8.20
C TYR A 36 0.18 -13.44 -7.19
N GLN A 37 0.64 -13.95 -6.02
CA GLN A 37 1.24 -13.12 -4.98
C GLN A 37 0.27 -12.06 -4.43
N SER A 38 -0.95 -12.48 -4.11
CA SER A 38 -2.03 -11.63 -3.60
C SER A 38 -2.42 -10.49 -4.56
N GLU A 39 -2.46 -10.79 -5.86
CA GLU A 39 -2.75 -9.79 -6.88
C GLU A 39 -4.11 -9.11 -6.66
N ALA A 40 -5.12 -9.84 -6.17
CA ALA A 40 -6.41 -9.25 -5.84
C ALA A 40 -6.30 -8.14 -4.79
N LEU A 41 -5.51 -8.35 -3.72
CA LEU A 41 -5.29 -7.32 -2.70
C LEU A 41 -4.50 -6.13 -3.27
N ARG A 42 -3.47 -6.41 -4.07
CA ARG A 42 -2.67 -5.37 -4.72
C ARG A 42 -3.52 -4.50 -5.65
N SER A 43 -4.33 -5.10 -6.53
CA SER A 43 -5.21 -4.37 -7.44
C SER A 43 -6.24 -3.53 -6.66
N ALA A 44 -6.91 -4.11 -5.66
CA ALA A 44 -7.82 -3.34 -4.82
C ALA A 44 -7.14 -2.15 -4.13
N ALA A 45 -5.89 -2.31 -3.71
CA ALA A 45 -5.11 -1.26 -3.07
C ALA A 45 -4.71 -0.16 -4.07
N GLU A 46 -4.27 -0.52 -5.27
CA GLU A 46 -3.92 0.38 -6.36
C GLU A 46 -5.10 1.28 -6.76
N TYR A 47 -6.26 0.68 -6.96
CA TYR A 47 -7.46 1.41 -7.39
C TYR A 47 -8.23 2.08 -6.24
N GLY A 48 -7.83 1.86 -4.99
CA GLY A 48 -8.38 2.55 -3.82
C GLY A 48 -9.70 1.95 -3.31
N HIS A 49 -9.97 0.69 -3.58
CA HIS A 49 -11.21 0.00 -3.19
C HIS A 49 -11.18 -0.43 -1.73
N VAL A 50 -11.33 0.51 -0.79
CA VAL A 50 -11.19 0.33 0.65
C VAL A 50 -12.01 -0.86 1.17
N LYS A 51 -13.30 -0.98 0.77
CA LYS A 51 -14.17 -2.07 1.23
C LYS A 51 -13.66 -3.44 0.79
N VAL A 52 -13.16 -3.53 -0.44
CA VAL A 52 -12.57 -4.77 -0.98
C VAL A 52 -11.29 -5.14 -0.23
N VAL A 53 -10.41 -4.16 0.04
CA VAL A 53 -9.20 -4.37 0.84
C VAL A 53 -9.56 -4.92 2.23
N ILE A 54 -10.56 -4.33 2.90
CA ILE A 54 -11.02 -4.81 4.21
C ILE A 54 -11.50 -6.26 4.14
N GLU A 55 -12.33 -6.63 3.15
CA GLU A 55 -12.84 -7.99 3.02
C GLU A 55 -11.73 -9.00 2.71
N LEU A 56 -10.78 -8.64 1.84
CA LEU A 56 -9.63 -9.49 1.56
C LEU A 56 -8.76 -9.71 2.81
N LEU A 57 -8.53 -8.67 3.63
CA LEU A 57 -7.73 -8.79 4.85
C LEU A 57 -8.43 -9.58 5.97
N LYS A 58 -9.77 -9.63 6.00
CA LYS A 58 -10.53 -10.49 6.92
C LYS A 58 -10.32 -11.97 6.63
N ASP A 59 -10.07 -12.34 5.38
CA ASP A 59 -9.75 -13.71 5.02
C ASP A 59 -8.33 -14.04 5.46
N LYS A 60 -8.18 -14.96 6.42
CA LYS A 60 -6.87 -15.36 6.98
C LYS A 60 -5.93 -15.99 5.95
N ARG A 61 -6.46 -16.44 4.82
CA ARG A 61 -5.66 -16.95 3.71
C ARG A 61 -4.93 -15.83 2.96
N THR A 62 -5.44 -14.58 3.02
CA THR A 62 -4.78 -13.44 2.37
C THR A 62 -3.47 -13.09 3.05
N ASN A 63 -2.40 -12.99 2.27
CA ASN A 63 -1.09 -12.53 2.73
C ASN A 63 -0.83 -11.08 2.30
N PRO A 64 -0.98 -10.10 3.20
CA PRO A 64 -0.76 -8.69 2.86
C PRO A 64 0.72 -8.33 2.63
N CYS A 65 1.65 -9.22 3.06
CA CYS A 65 3.09 -9.02 2.88
C CYS A 65 3.60 -9.53 1.53
N SER A 66 2.74 -10.13 0.71
CA SER A 66 3.14 -10.68 -0.58
C SER A 66 3.87 -9.65 -1.43
N PHE A 67 4.91 -10.13 -2.14
CA PHE A 67 5.72 -9.32 -3.03
C PHE A 67 6.25 -8.03 -2.35
N ASP A 68 6.94 -8.23 -1.21
CA ASP A 68 7.54 -7.16 -0.41
C ASP A 68 6.53 -6.06 -0.03
N ASN A 69 5.39 -6.48 0.52
CA ASN A 69 4.30 -5.57 0.89
C ASN A 69 3.80 -4.71 -0.28
N SER A 70 3.66 -5.29 -1.47
CA SER A 70 3.27 -4.55 -2.69
C SER A 70 1.96 -3.78 -2.54
N ALA A 71 0.98 -4.29 -1.79
CA ALA A 71 -0.30 -3.62 -1.61
C ALA A 71 -0.14 -2.21 -1.01
N ILE A 72 0.67 -2.04 0.05
CA ILE A 72 0.88 -0.71 0.65
C ILE A 72 1.74 0.19 -0.25
N ARG A 73 2.69 -0.37 -0.99
CA ARG A 73 3.52 0.39 -1.94
C ARG A 73 2.68 0.96 -3.08
N TRP A 74 1.80 0.16 -3.69
CA TRP A 74 0.89 0.61 -4.73
C TRP A 74 -0.14 1.61 -4.20
N ALA A 75 -0.74 1.36 -3.03
CA ALA A 75 -1.62 2.32 -2.38
C ALA A 75 -0.92 3.67 -2.15
N ALA A 76 0.34 3.65 -1.75
CA ALA A 76 1.14 4.85 -1.53
C ALA A 76 1.47 5.58 -2.84
N GLN A 77 1.84 4.85 -3.89
CA GLN A 77 2.14 5.39 -5.21
C GLN A 77 0.96 6.15 -5.83
N TYR A 78 -0.25 5.62 -5.65
CA TYR A 78 -1.47 6.21 -6.21
C TYR A 78 -2.27 7.07 -5.22
N GLY A 79 -1.67 7.42 -4.06
CA GLY A 79 -2.27 8.34 -3.10
C GLY A 79 -3.52 7.81 -2.40
N ARG A 80 -3.67 6.50 -2.25
CA ARG A 80 -4.85 5.86 -1.66
C ARG A 80 -4.80 5.90 -0.13
N THR A 81 -4.90 7.07 0.45
CA THR A 81 -4.68 7.32 1.88
C THR A 81 -5.50 6.41 2.79
N GLU A 82 -6.79 6.20 2.50
CA GLU A 82 -7.66 5.35 3.32
C GLU A 82 -7.26 3.87 3.23
N VAL A 83 -6.82 3.41 2.06
CA VAL A 83 -6.27 2.04 1.90
C VAL A 83 -4.98 1.90 2.71
N VAL A 84 -4.08 2.89 2.68
CA VAL A 84 -2.85 2.88 3.48
C VAL A 84 -3.17 2.77 4.97
N LYS A 85 -4.17 3.51 5.48
CA LYS A 85 -4.62 3.40 6.87
C LYS A 85 -5.11 1.99 7.22
N VAL A 86 -5.92 1.40 6.34
CA VAL A 86 -6.44 0.03 6.54
C VAL A 86 -5.31 -0.99 6.55
N LEU A 87 -4.37 -0.89 5.60
CA LEU A 87 -3.22 -1.80 5.54
C LEU A 87 -2.32 -1.68 6.78
N LEU A 88 -2.06 -0.46 7.26
CA LEU A 88 -1.25 -0.24 8.47
C LEU A 88 -1.93 -0.75 9.76
N ALA A 89 -3.25 -0.91 9.78
CA ALA A 89 -3.96 -1.52 10.90
C ALA A 89 -3.70 -3.03 11.00
N ASP A 90 -3.27 -3.68 9.93
CA ASP A 90 -2.86 -5.08 9.93
C ASP A 90 -1.38 -5.19 10.33
N LYS A 91 -1.12 -5.79 11.50
CA LYS A 91 0.24 -5.93 12.05
C LYS A 91 1.21 -6.74 11.19
N ARG A 92 0.70 -7.49 10.23
CA ARG A 92 1.52 -8.24 9.26
C ARG A 92 2.18 -7.33 8.25
N VAL A 93 1.60 -6.16 7.95
CA VAL A 93 2.14 -5.21 6.98
C VAL A 93 3.37 -4.49 7.52
N ASP A 94 4.41 -4.45 6.72
CA ASP A 94 5.62 -3.68 6.99
C ASP A 94 5.71 -2.46 6.05
N PRO A 95 5.43 -1.24 6.52
CA PRO A 95 5.51 -0.04 5.70
C PRO A 95 6.93 0.37 5.31
N SER A 96 7.95 -0.20 5.99
CA SER A 96 9.38 0.05 5.69
C SER A 96 9.96 -0.96 4.69
N ALA A 97 9.15 -1.94 4.24
CA ALA A 97 9.59 -2.96 3.29
C ALA A 97 10.23 -2.34 2.03
N ASN A 98 11.14 -3.12 1.43
CA ASN A 98 11.86 -2.71 0.22
C ASN A 98 12.52 -1.32 0.36
N LYS A 99 13.25 -1.11 1.46
CA LYS A 99 13.98 0.15 1.73
C LYS A 99 13.04 1.38 1.77
N ASN A 100 11.94 1.27 2.49
CA ASN A 100 10.94 2.35 2.62
C ASN A 100 10.27 2.76 1.28
N GLU A 101 10.14 1.85 0.33
CA GLU A 101 9.63 2.20 -1.01
C GLU A 101 8.25 2.85 -0.97
N ALA A 102 7.37 2.48 -0.02
CA ALA A 102 6.05 3.10 0.09
C ALA A 102 6.11 4.63 0.28
N ILE A 103 6.97 5.12 1.19
CA ILE A 103 7.10 6.57 1.40
C ILE A 103 7.86 7.25 0.25
N LEU A 104 8.81 6.56 -0.39
CA LEU A 104 9.52 7.09 -1.56
C LEU A 104 8.56 7.31 -2.73
N LEU A 105 7.70 6.34 -3.05
CA LEU A 105 6.70 6.44 -4.09
C LEU A 105 5.67 7.54 -3.79
N ALA A 106 5.25 7.67 -2.52
CA ALA A 106 4.37 8.76 -2.10
C ALA A 106 5.03 10.14 -2.28
N ALA A 107 6.31 10.26 -1.95
CA ALA A 107 7.08 11.52 -2.10
C ALA A 107 7.26 11.88 -3.58
N GLU A 108 7.63 10.91 -4.42
CA GLU A 108 7.78 11.09 -5.87
C GLU A 108 6.49 11.59 -6.51
N ASN A 109 5.35 11.00 -6.16
CA ASN A 109 4.05 11.33 -6.74
C ASN A 109 3.30 12.48 -6.06
N GLY A 110 3.84 13.07 -4.99
CA GLY A 110 3.28 14.25 -4.37
C GLY A 110 2.14 13.98 -3.35
N HIS A 111 2.07 12.78 -2.78
CA HIS A 111 0.98 12.34 -1.91
C HIS A 111 1.26 12.65 -0.43
N LEU A 112 1.19 13.94 -0.03
CA LEU A 112 1.49 14.41 1.31
C LEU A 112 0.68 13.69 2.41
N GLU A 113 -0.62 13.44 2.20
CA GLU A 113 -1.45 12.78 3.22
C GLU A 113 -1.04 11.32 3.44
N VAL A 114 -0.60 10.62 2.40
CA VAL A 114 -0.02 9.28 2.54
C VAL A 114 1.25 9.32 3.36
N ILE A 115 2.15 10.29 3.10
CA ILE A 115 3.39 10.47 3.87
C ILE A 115 3.08 10.71 5.35
N LYS A 116 2.13 11.59 5.67
CA LYS A 116 1.70 11.86 7.05
C LYS A 116 1.21 10.58 7.77
N VAL A 117 0.50 9.73 7.05
CA VAL A 117 -0.01 8.46 7.59
C VAL A 117 1.13 7.46 7.80
N LEU A 118 2.02 7.28 6.80
CA LEU A 118 3.15 6.36 6.89
C LEU A 118 4.11 6.72 8.03
N LEU A 119 4.39 8.01 8.24
CA LEU A 119 5.32 8.48 9.28
C LEU A 119 4.83 8.31 10.72
N ARG A 120 3.56 7.94 10.93
CA ARG A 120 3.08 7.52 12.26
C ARG A 120 3.71 6.19 12.69
N ASP A 121 4.17 5.38 11.75
CA ASP A 121 4.92 4.16 12.03
C ASP A 121 6.41 4.49 12.15
N LYS A 122 6.99 4.17 13.31
CA LYS A 122 8.40 4.48 13.59
C LYS A 122 9.41 3.66 12.76
N ARG A 123 8.95 2.61 12.11
CA ARG A 123 9.78 1.79 11.19
C ARG A 123 10.11 2.54 9.90
N VAL A 124 9.26 3.51 9.51
CA VAL A 124 9.45 4.28 8.28
C VAL A 124 10.51 5.36 8.47
N ASP A 125 11.55 5.32 7.66
CA ASP A 125 12.62 6.33 7.64
C ASP A 125 12.29 7.46 6.64
N PRO A 126 12.20 8.73 7.09
CA PRO A 126 11.88 9.86 6.22
C PRO A 126 13.06 10.42 5.39
N ASN A 127 14.30 10.01 5.67
CA ASN A 127 15.48 10.70 5.11
C ASN A 127 15.54 10.64 3.59
N GLU A 128 15.41 9.47 2.99
CA GLU A 128 15.42 9.33 1.53
C GLU A 128 14.18 9.93 0.87
N ALA A 129 13.04 9.93 1.58
CA ALA A 129 11.82 10.58 1.10
C ALA A 129 11.99 12.10 0.96
N LEU A 130 12.76 12.74 1.85
CA LEU A 130 13.09 14.17 1.72
C LEU A 130 13.93 14.43 0.46
N LEU A 131 14.93 13.60 0.20
CA LEU A 131 15.76 13.71 -1.02
C LEU A 131 14.90 13.52 -2.28
N LYS A 132 14.05 12.50 -2.28
CA LYS A 132 13.13 12.21 -3.39
C LYS A 132 12.14 13.36 -3.63
N ALA A 133 11.60 13.95 -2.58
CA ALA A 133 10.69 15.10 -2.68
C ALA A 133 11.39 16.34 -3.27
N LYS A 134 12.67 16.58 -2.92
CA LYS A 134 13.49 17.65 -3.53
C LYS A 134 13.72 17.38 -5.01
N GLU A 135 14.18 16.17 -5.36
CA GLU A 135 14.42 15.75 -6.75
C GLU A 135 13.19 15.92 -7.64
N CYS A 136 12.01 15.55 -7.11
CA CYS A 136 10.74 15.59 -7.84
C CYS A 136 10.00 16.93 -7.71
N ASN A 137 10.65 17.96 -7.14
CA ASN A 137 10.09 19.30 -6.95
C ASN A 137 8.71 19.28 -6.23
N ARG A 138 8.67 18.68 -5.04
CA ARG A 138 7.47 18.58 -4.18
C ARG A 138 7.60 19.50 -2.95
N PRO A 139 7.50 20.82 -3.09
CA PRO A 139 7.85 21.78 -2.04
C PRO A 139 7.05 21.59 -0.75
N GLN A 140 5.77 21.28 -0.82
CA GLN A 140 4.93 21.05 0.38
C GLN A 140 5.40 19.82 1.18
N ILE A 141 5.84 18.75 0.47
CA ILE A 141 6.38 17.56 1.11
C ILE A 141 7.74 17.86 1.73
N VAL A 142 8.60 18.62 1.04
CA VAL A 142 9.89 19.05 1.54
C VAL A 142 9.72 19.85 2.83
N GLU A 143 8.83 20.85 2.83
CA GLU A 143 8.54 21.67 4.02
C GLU A 143 8.06 20.81 5.19
N PHE A 144 7.11 19.90 4.94
CA PHE A 144 6.59 19.00 5.95
C PHE A 144 7.68 18.08 6.52
N LEU A 145 8.49 17.44 5.66
CA LEU A 145 9.51 16.49 6.08
C LEU A 145 10.66 17.17 6.84
N LEU A 146 11.00 18.43 6.52
CA LEU A 146 12.03 19.18 7.25
C LEU A 146 11.69 19.40 8.73
N LEU A 147 10.41 19.28 9.12
CA LEU A 147 9.95 19.38 10.51
C LEU A 147 10.09 18.04 11.26
N ASP A 148 10.30 16.91 10.57
CA ASP A 148 10.46 15.61 11.22
C ASP A 148 11.83 15.52 11.91
N THR A 149 11.81 15.22 13.21
CA THR A 149 13.03 15.16 14.05
C THR A 149 13.97 14.02 13.66
N ARG A 150 13.50 13.04 12.89
CA ARG A 150 14.30 11.91 12.38
C ARG A 150 15.17 12.29 11.18
N ILE A 151 14.91 13.44 10.55
CA ILE A 151 15.72 13.95 9.44
C ILE A 151 17.12 14.37 9.93
N THR A 152 18.14 13.77 9.35
CA THR A 152 19.54 14.07 9.69
C THR A 152 20.00 15.40 9.08
N GLN A 153 21.01 16.06 9.73
CA GLN A 153 21.58 17.30 9.20
C GLN A 153 22.20 17.09 7.80
N LYS A 154 22.79 15.93 7.55
CA LYS A 154 23.31 15.58 6.22
C LYS A 154 22.22 15.62 5.16
N THR A 155 21.04 15.07 5.46
CA THR A 155 19.90 15.04 4.53
C THR A 155 19.27 16.43 4.32
N LYS A 156 19.31 17.29 5.35
CA LYS A 156 18.79 18.67 5.25
C LYS A 156 19.59 19.54 4.29
N ASN A 157 20.91 19.32 4.24
CA ASN A 157 21.86 20.14 3.48
C ASN A 157 22.02 19.69 2.01
N ASN A 158 21.60 18.48 1.66
CA ASN A 158 21.57 17.97 0.28
C ASN A 158 20.24 18.34 -0.38
#